data_30d4073706e049f9d5059bde51e5503f
#
_entry.id   30d4073706e049f9d5059bde51e5503f
#
_cell.length_a   1.000
_cell.length_b   1.000
_cell.length_c   1.000
_cell.angle_alpha   90.00
_cell.angle_beta   90.00
_cell.angle_gamma   90.00
#
_symmetry.space_group_name_H-M   'P 1'
#
loop_
_entity.id
_entity.type
_entity.pdbx_description
1 polymer ?
#
loop_
_entity_poly.entity_id
_entity_poly.type
_entity_poly.pdbx_seq_one_letter_code
_entity_poly.pdbx_strand_id
1 'polypeptide(L)'
;VVGAAINYAINLIVVIVFALINGVEFSVNWLVIIPLFIELFLFSAGIAFVLATLFVKFRDIGPIWEVVMQAGMYATPIIYSLTFILQRGQIKVAKLMMLNPLAQIIQDLRHFIVYSGSLRGWALIGNKGLALIPYVLPFIMFVLGYSIFHRQAKKFAEIL
;
A
#
# COMPACT_ATOMS: atom_id res chain seq x y z
N VAL A 1 5.66 2.61 13.23
CA VAL A 1 4.89 3.18 12.10
C VAL A 1 5.27 4.64 11.87
N VAL A 2 5.24 5.52 12.89
CA VAL A 2 5.54 6.96 12.72
C VAL A 2 6.96 7.17 12.16
N GLY A 3 7.98 6.52 12.73
CA GLY A 3 9.36 6.62 12.21
C GLY A 3 9.49 6.16 10.75
N ALA A 4 8.78 5.08 10.38
CA ALA A 4 8.74 4.63 8.99
C ALA A 4 8.04 5.64 8.06
N ALA A 5 6.99 6.32 8.53
CA ALA A 5 6.31 7.35 7.77
C ALA A 5 7.22 8.58 7.54
N ILE A 6 8.03 8.98 8.53
CA ILE A 6 9.02 10.06 8.38
C ILE A 6 10.07 9.66 7.34
N ASN A 7 10.64 8.46 7.44
CA ASN A 7 11.60 7.97 6.45
C ASN A 7 11.00 7.90 5.04
N TYR A 8 9.73 7.47 4.92
CA TYR A 8 9.03 7.46 3.64
C TYR A 8 8.87 8.88 3.08
N ALA A 9 8.49 9.85 3.92
CA ALA A 9 8.34 11.24 3.50
C ALA A 9 9.69 11.84 3.01
N ILE A 10 10.80 11.54 3.69
CA ILE A 10 12.14 11.97 3.27
C ILE A 10 12.50 11.35 1.92
N ASN A 11 12.29 10.04 1.76
CA ASN A 11 12.55 9.36 0.48
C ASN A 11 11.66 9.90 -0.64
N LEU A 12 10.41 10.26 -0.34
CA LEU A 12 9.51 10.86 -1.31
C LEU A 12 10.04 12.20 -1.82
N ILE A 13 10.61 13.04 -0.95
CA ILE A 13 11.27 14.31 -1.36
C ILE A 13 12.40 14.03 -2.35
N VAL A 14 13.23 13.01 -2.07
CA VAL A 14 14.32 12.63 -2.99
C VAL A 14 13.76 12.18 -4.35
N VAL A 15 12.70 11.38 -4.36
CA VAL A 15 12.04 10.94 -5.59
C VAL A 15 11.46 12.12 -6.37
N ILE A 16 10.83 13.08 -5.68
CA ILE A 16 10.29 14.31 -6.29
C ILE A 16 11.40 15.13 -6.96
N VAL A 17 12.51 15.37 -6.23
CA VAL A 17 13.66 16.09 -6.76
C VAL A 17 14.22 15.39 -7.99
N PHE A 18 14.37 14.06 -7.93
CA PHE A 18 14.87 13.28 -9.05
C PHE A 18 13.93 13.30 -10.27
N ALA A 19 12.62 13.26 -10.04
CA ALA A 19 11.61 13.38 -11.09
C ALA A 19 11.69 14.74 -11.80
N LEU A 20 11.85 15.83 -11.04
CA LEU A 20 12.01 17.18 -11.60
C LEU A 20 13.28 17.32 -12.44
N ILE A 21 14.41 16.74 -11.98
CA ILE A 21 15.69 16.75 -12.73
C ILE A 21 15.52 15.99 -14.06
N ASN A 22 14.70 14.93 -14.10
CA ASN A 22 14.43 14.16 -15.31
C ASN A 22 13.34 14.78 -16.21
N GLY A 23 12.92 16.02 -15.95
CA GLY A 23 12.00 16.75 -16.82
C GLY A 23 10.53 16.37 -16.64
N VAL A 24 10.16 15.74 -15.53
CA VAL A 24 8.75 15.52 -15.20
C VAL A 24 8.15 16.86 -14.79
N GLU A 25 7.16 17.34 -15.54
CA GLU A 25 6.51 18.62 -15.27
C GLU A 25 5.73 18.58 -13.96
N PHE A 26 5.92 19.59 -13.13
CA PHE A 26 5.15 19.76 -11.90
C PHE A 26 3.71 20.11 -12.27
N SER A 27 2.79 19.22 -11.97
CA SER A 27 1.36 19.39 -12.23
C SER A 27 0.55 19.42 -10.94
N VAL A 28 -0.62 20.04 -10.96
CA VAL A 28 -1.61 20.01 -9.87
C VAL A 28 -1.96 18.55 -9.48
N ASN A 29 -1.80 17.61 -10.40
CA ASN A 29 -1.99 16.18 -10.14
C ASN A 29 -1.08 15.62 -9.02
N TRP A 30 0.04 16.28 -8.72
CA TRP A 30 0.94 15.88 -7.63
C TRP A 30 0.30 16.02 -6.24
N LEU A 31 -0.76 16.81 -6.09
CA LEU A 31 -1.54 16.87 -4.86
C LEU A 31 -2.15 15.52 -4.46
N VAL A 32 -2.29 14.59 -5.41
CA VAL A 32 -2.72 13.20 -5.16
C VAL A 32 -1.75 12.45 -4.24
N ILE A 33 -0.49 12.87 -4.15
CA ILE A 33 0.48 12.27 -3.22
C ILE A 33 -0.04 12.31 -1.77
N ILE A 34 -0.70 13.40 -1.37
CA ILE A 34 -1.17 13.59 0.01
C ILE A 34 -2.19 12.52 0.41
N PRO A 35 -3.33 12.35 -0.31
CA PRO A 35 -4.28 11.30 0.05
C PRO A 35 -3.71 9.89 -0.10
N LEU A 36 -2.86 9.61 -1.08
CA LEU A 36 -2.21 8.31 -1.23
C LEU A 36 -1.21 8.03 -0.09
N PHE A 37 -0.52 9.06 0.42
CA PHE A 37 0.32 8.92 1.61
C PHE A 37 -0.50 8.60 2.86
N ILE A 38 -1.64 9.28 3.05
CA ILE A 38 -2.56 9.01 4.18
C ILE A 38 -3.10 7.59 4.07
N GLU A 39 -3.49 7.15 2.89
CA GLU A 39 -3.96 5.80 2.61
C GLU A 39 -2.92 4.75 2.96
N LEU A 40 -1.68 4.93 2.49
CA LEU A 40 -0.55 4.06 2.82
C LEU A 40 -0.26 4.03 4.32
N PHE A 41 -0.31 5.20 4.98
CA PHE A 41 -0.09 5.31 6.42
C PHE A 41 -1.16 4.53 7.21
N LEU A 42 -2.43 4.70 6.88
CA LEU A 42 -3.54 4.00 7.52
C LEU A 42 -3.43 2.48 7.33
N PHE A 43 -3.12 2.04 6.11
CA PHE A 43 -2.93 0.62 5.83
C PHE A 43 -1.79 0.02 6.65
N SER A 44 -0.64 0.68 6.66
CA SER A 44 0.54 0.23 7.41
C SER A 44 0.31 0.27 8.92
N ALA A 45 -0.37 1.29 9.44
CA ALA A 45 -0.71 1.39 10.86
C ALA A 45 -1.71 0.29 11.27
N GLY A 46 -2.70 0.01 10.44
CA GLY A 46 -3.67 -1.07 10.67
C GLY A 46 -2.99 -2.43 10.80
N ILE A 47 -2.11 -2.76 9.84
CA ILE A 47 -1.31 -4.00 9.89
C ILE A 47 -0.40 -4.02 11.12
N ALA A 48 0.26 -2.90 11.44
CA ALA A 48 1.15 -2.81 12.60
C ALA A 48 0.42 -3.07 13.92
N PHE A 49 -0.81 -2.59 14.10
CA PHE A 49 -1.62 -2.89 15.28
C PHE A 49 -1.96 -4.38 15.39
N VAL A 50 -2.33 -5.02 14.27
CA VAL A 50 -2.57 -6.47 14.25
C VAL A 50 -1.30 -7.23 14.60
N LEU A 51 -0.17 -6.91 13.98
CA LEU A 51 1.11 -7.55 14.23
C LEU A 51 1.56 -7.35 15.66
N ALA A 52 1.47 -6.15 16.22
CA ALA A 52 1.83 -5.88 17.60
C ALA A 52 1.06 -6.79 18.56
N THR A 53 -0.21 -7.04 18.28
CA THR A 53 -1.04 -7.95 19.06
C THR A 53 -0.60 -9.41 18.90
N LEU A 54 -0.26 -9.82 17.69
CA LEU A 54 0.19 -11.18 17.40
C LEU A 54 1.57 -11.47 17.99
N PHE A 55 2.50 -10.51 17.94
CA PHE A 55 3.85 -10.66 18.49
C PHE A 55 3.86 -10.91 20.00
N VAL A 56 2.93 -10.30 20.76
CA VAL A 56 2.80 -10.56 22.20
C VAL A 56 2.35 -12.00 22.45
N LYS A 57 1.51 -12.55 21.56
CA LYS A 57 0.93 -13.88 21.74
C LYS A 57 1.80 -15.01 21.16
N PHE A 58 2.47 -14.73 20.05
CA PHE A 58 3.25 -15.71 19.29
C PHE A 58 4.62 -15.13 18.93
N ARG A 59 5.68 -15.69 19.51
CA ARG A 59 7.07 -15.24 19.29
C ARG A 59 7.57 -15.48 17.85
N ASP A 60 6.98 -16.44 17.14
CA ASP A 60 7.41 -16.87 15.80
C ASP A 60 6.78 -16.07 14.65
N ILE A 61 6.04 -15.01 14.96
CA ILE A 61 5.41 -14.15 13.94
C ILE A 61 6.46 -13.40 13.09
N GLY A 62 7.64 -13.09 13.64
CA GLY A 62 8.69 -12.36 12.93
C GLY A 62 9.09 -13.02 11.61
N PRO A 63 9.64 -14.25 11.64
CA PRO A 63 10.00 -14.96 10.42
C PRO A 63 8.83 -15.18 9.44
N ILE A 64 7.64 -15.46 9.96
CA ILE A 64 6.44 -15.61 9.12
C ILE A 64 6.13 -14.30 8.40
N TRP A 65 6.23 -13.15 9.10
CA TRP A 65 5.98 -11.85 8.53
C TRP A 65 7.00 -11.49 7.43
N GLU A 66 8.26 -11.86 7.61
CA GLU A 66 9.29 -11.66 6.56
C GLU A 66 8.92 -12.38 5.27
N VAL A 67 8.45 -13.62 5.34
CA VAL A 67 7.97 -14.38 4.18
C VAL A 67 6.75 -13.72 3.54
N VAL A 68 5.79 -13.24 4.36
CA VAL A 68 4.61 -12.50 3.87
C VAL A 68 5.02 -11.23 3.16
N MET A 69 6.01 -10.48 3.66
CA MET A 69 6.52 -9.27 3.02
C MET A 69 7.21 -9.57 1.69
N GLN A 70 8.00 -10.64 1.61
CA GLN A 70 8.60 -11.09 0.35
C GLN A 70 7.55 -11.48 -0.68
N ALA A 71 6.55 -12.29 -0.29
CA ALA A 71 5.44 -12.64 -1.16
C ALA A 71 4.65 -11.40 -1.60
N GLY A 72 4.41 -10.46 -0.70
CA GLY A 72 3.74 -9.18 -0.95
C GLY A 72 4.46 -8.33 -1.99
N MET A 73 5.80 -8.31 -1.98
CA MET A 73 6.61 -7.59 -2.96
C MET A 73 6.40 -8.14 -4.38
N TYR A 74 6.29 -9.46 -4.54
CA TYR A 74 5.98 -10.08 -5.83
C TYR A 74 4.50 -9.96 -6.22
N ALA A 75 3.60 -9.97 -5.25
CA ALA A 75 2.17 -9.77 -5.48
C ALA A 75 1.80 -8.32 -5.82
N THR A 76 2.73 -7.38 -5.62
CA THR A 76 2.55 -5.96 -5.93
C THR A 76 3.41 -5.62 -7.15
N PRO A 77 2.90 -4.91 -8.18
CA PRO A 77 3.65 -4.57 -9.39
C PRO A 77 4.67 -3.45 -9.13
N ILE A 78 5.65 -3.70 -8.23
CA ILE A 78 6.73 -2.78 -7.88
C ILE A 78 7.84 -2.87 -8.93
N ILE A 79 8.34 -4.09 -9.15
CA ILE A 79 9.52 -4.36 -10.01
C ILE A 79 9.11 -4.44 -11.49
N TYR A 80 7.89 -4.86 -11.78
CA TYR A 80 7.36 -5.03 -13.12
C TYR A 80 6.17 -4.10 -13.38
N SER A 81 5.92 -3.81 -14.64
CA SER A 81 4.79 -2.97 -15.04
C SER A 81 3.52 -3.83 -15.18
N LEU A 82 2.38 -3.24 -14.85
CA LEU A 82 1.07 -3.88 -15.05
C LEU A 82 0.83 -4.24 -16.53
N THR A 83 1.34 -3.41 -17.44
CA THR A 83 1.31 -3.65 -18.90
C THR A 83 1.98 -4.96 -19.29
N PHE A 84 3.05 -5.36 -18.62
CA PHE A 84 3.74 -6.62 -18.88
C PHE A 84 2.84 -7.85 -18.61
N ILE A 85 2.03 -7.80 -17.57
CA ILE A 85 1.07 -8.88 -17.24
C ILE A 85 -0.06 -8.91 -18.28
N LEU A 86 -0.55 -7.73 -18.68
CA LEU A 86 -1.62 -7.61 -19.67
C LEU A 86 -1.19 -8.09 -21.05
N GLN A 87 0.05 -7.80 -21.49
CA GLN A 87 0.60 -8.29 -22.74
C GLN A 87 0.71 -9.82 -22.79
N ARG A 88 0.84 -10.49 -21.65
CA ARG A 88 0.79 -11.94 -21.55
C ARG A 88 -0.63 -12.52 -21.51
N GLY A 89 -1.66 -11.72 -21.71
CA GLY A 89 -3.05 -12.14 -21.70
C GLY A 89 -3.62 -12.46 -20.31
N GLN A 90 -2.89 -12.17 -19.25
CA GLN A 90 -3.28 -12.51 -17.88
C GLN A 90 -4.14 -11.41 -17.22
N ILE A 91 -5.24 -11.04 -17.87
CA ILE A 91 -6.14 -9.97 -17.41
C ILE A 91 -6.72 -10.26 -16.01
N LYS A 92 -7.06 -11.53 -15.72
CA LYS A 92 -7.62 -11.92 -14.41
C LYS A 92 -6.61 -11.69 -13.29
N VAL A 93 -5.35 -12.02 -13.52
CA VAL A 93 -4.26 -11.81 -12.54
C VAL A 93 -4.04 -10.31 -12.31
N ALA A 94 -3.98 -9.52 -13.38
CA ALA A 94 -3.85 -8.07 -13.28
C ALA A 94 -5.00 -7.44 -12.48
N LYS A 95 -6.24 -7.88 -12.70
CA LYS A 95 -7.41 -7.42 -11.92
C LYS A 95 -7.32 -7.79 -10.44
N LEU A 96 -6.90 -9.02 -10.14
CA LEU A 96 -6.72 -9.48 -8.77
C LEU A 96 -5.64 -8.68 -8.05
N MET A 97 -4.52 -8.40 -8.73
CA MET A 97 -3.45 -7.58 -8.16
C MET A 97 -3.91 -6.17 -7.83
N MET A 98 -4.80 -5.59 -8.64
CA MET A 98 -5.33 -4.24 -8.41
C MET A 98 -6.34 -4.16 -7.25
N LEU A 99 -6.76 -5.28 -6.66
CA LEU A 99 -7.51 -5.29 -5.40
C LEU A 99 -6.60 -5.09 -4.17
N ASN A 100 -5.28 -5.21 -4.34
CA ASN A 100 -4.31 -4.92 -3.31
C ASN A 100 -4.12 -3.39 -3.18
N PRO A 101 -4.33 -2.78 -1.99
CA PRO A 101 -4.15 -1.34 -1.79
C PRO A 101 -2.75 -0.85 -2.16
N LEU A 102 -1.70 -1.61 -1.86
CA LEU A 102 -0.34 -1.23 -2.22
C LEU A 102 -0.14 -1.16 -3.75
N ALA A 103 -0.72 -2.11 -4.48
CA ALA A 103 -0.66 -2.12 -5.93
C ALA A 103 -1.42 -0.94 -6.54
N GLN A 104 -2.58 -0.61 -5.98
CA GLN A 104 -3.37 0.55 -6.39
C GLN A 104 -2.61 1.85 -6.13
N ILE A 105 -2.06 2.06 -4.92
CA ILE A 105 -1.29 3.27 -4.56
C ILE A 105 -0.12 3.46 -5.53
N ILE A 106 0.67 2.41 -5.80
CA ILE A 106 1.81 2.48 -6.72
C ILE A 106 1.35 2.81 -8.13
N GLN A 107 0.27 2.21 -8.58
CA GLN A 107 -0.24 2.44 -9.94
C GLN A 107 -0.83 3.85 -10.09
N ASP A 108 -1.49 4.38 -9.07
CA ASP A 108 -2.00 5.74 -9.07
C ASP A 108 -0.84 6.76 -9.01
N LEU A 109 0.20 6.52 -8.21
CA LEU A 109 1.41 7.34 -8.22
C LEU A 109 2.08 7.36 -9.61
N ARG A 110 2.20 6.20 -10.26
CA ARG A 110 2.74 6.13 -11.63
C ARG A 110 1.93 6.93 -12.61
N HIS A 111 0.59 6.85 -12.51
CA HIS A 111 -0.31 7.56 -13.43
C HIS A 111 -0.25 9.07 -13.25
N PHE A 112 -0.28 9.54 -12.00
CA PHE A 112 -0.39 10.98 -11.72
C PHE A 112 0.95 11.71 -11.76
N ILE A 113 2.07 11.03 -11.44
CA ILE A 113 3.38 11.66 -11.32
C ILE A 113 4.25 11.36 -12.53
N VAL A 114 4.33 10.08 -12.95
CA VAL A 114 5.33 9.66 -13.93
C VAL A 114 4.80 9.74 -15.36
N TYR A 115 3.64 9.13 -15.61
CA TYR A 115 3.10 9.04 -16.96
C TYR A 115 1.58 8.89 -16.95
N SER A 116 0.87 9.91 -17.39
CA SER A 116 -0.60 9.94 -17.45
C SER A 116 -1.23 8.91 -18.39
N GLY A 117 -0.46 8.35 -19.33
CA GLY A 117 -0.90 7.23 -20.18
C GLY A 117 -0.84 5.87 -19.49
N SER A 118 -0.33 5.76 -18.26
CA SER A 118 -0.34 4.50 -17.52
C SER A 118 -1.78 4.11 -17.13
N LEU A 119 -2.09 2.81 -17.19
CA LEU A 119 -3.41 2.29 -16.84
C LEU A 119 -3.70 2.50 -15.35
N ARG A 120 -4.85 3.06 -15.04
CA ARG A 120 -5.33 3.15 -13.67
C ARG A 120 -5.95 1.82 -13.24
N GLY A 121 -5.73 1.44 -11.97
CA GLY A 121 -6.26 0.19 -11.42
C GLY A 121 -7.77 0.07 -11.57
N TRP A 122 -8.50 1.14 -11.28
CA TRP A 122 -9.96 1.14 -11.37
C TRP A 122 -10.49 0.97 -12.81
N ALA A 123 -9.81 1.52 -13.81
CA ALA A 123 -10.19 1.36 -15.21
C ALA A 123 -10.05 -0.10 -15.68
N LEU A 124 -9.04 -0.80 -15.16
CA LEU A 124 -8.80 -2.20 -15.46
C LEU A 124 -9.85 -3.13 -14.85
N ILE A 125 -10.28 -2.85 -13.62
CA ILE A 125 -11.25 -3.68 -12.90
C ILE A 125 -12.62 -3.65 -13.61
N GLY A 126 -13.01 -2.50 -14.14
CA GLY A 126 -14.25 -2.32 -14.94
C GLY A 126 -15.55 -2.36 -14.11
N ASN A 127 -15.53 -2.94 -12.91
CA ASN A 127 -16.66 -2.93 -11.98
C ASN A 127 -16.42 -1.88 -10.89
N LYS A 128 -17.29 -0.87 -10.83
CA LYS A 128 -17.15 0.26 -9.88
C LYS A 128 -17.09 -0.18 -8.42
N GLY A 129 -17.86 -1.18 -8.03
CA GLY A 129 -17.87 -1.70 -6.65
C GLY A 129 -16.55 -2.37 -6.28
N LEU A 130 -16.03 -3.25 -7.15
CA LEU A 130 -14.75 -3.91 -6.93
C LEU A 130 -13.58 -2.93 -6.98
N ALA A 131 -13.66 -1.91 -7.83
CA ALA A 131 -12.63 -0.89 -7.95
C ALA A 131 -12.52 0.00 -6.71
N LEU A 132 -13.54 0.07 -5.87
CA LEU A 132 -13.53 0.82 -4.61
C LEU A 132 -12.84 0.05 -3.47
N ILE A 133 -12.74 -1.28 -3.58
CA ILE A 133 -12.17 -2.14 -2.52
C ILE A 133 -10.77 -1.69 -2.09
N PRO A 134 -9.78 -1.49 -2.97
CA PRO A 134 -8.43 -1.14 -2.55
C PRO A 134 -8.38 0.20 -1.81
N TYR A 135 -9.24 1.17 -2.11
CA TYR A 135 -9.30 2.47 -1.43
C TYR A 135 -9.95 2.40 -0.05
N VAL A 136 -10.94 1.52 0.14
CA VAL A 136 -11.65 1.37 1.41
C VAL A 136 -10.93 0.44 2.38
N LEU A 137 -10.22 -0.56 1.86
CA LEU A 137 -9.52 -1.58 2.64
C LEU A 137 -8.53 -1.00 3.67
N PRO A 138 -7.72 0.04 3.38
CA PRO A 138 -6.83 0.68 4.34
C PRO A 138 -7.56 1.22 5.58
N PHE A 139 -8.71 1.84 5.39
CA PHE A 139 -9.52 2.36 6.49
C PHE A 139 -10.10 1.23 7.34
N ILE A 140 -10.61 0.18 6.70
CA ILE A 140 -11.13 -1.00 7.40
C ILE A 140 -10.00 -1.67 8.20
N MET A 141 -8.83 -1.87 7.59
CA MET A 141 -7.67 -2.46 8.26
C MET A 141 -7.19 -1.64 9.45
N PHE A 142 -7.21 -0.31 9.34
CA PHE A 142 -6.86 0.57 10.45
C PHE A 142 -7.85 0.44 11.61
N VAL A 143 -9.15 0.51 11.35
CA VAL A 143 -10.21 0.41 12.38
C VAL A 143 -10.18 -0.95 13.05
N LEU A 144 -10.06 -2.03 12.28
CA LEU A 144 -9.98 -3.40 12.81
C LEU A 144 -8.71 -3.60 13.62
N GLY A 145 -7.55 -3.21 13.09
CA GLY A 145 -6.26 -3.34 13.77
C GLY A 145 -6.24 -2.56 15.10
N TYR A 146 -6.68 -1.32 15.08
CA TYR A 146 -6.80 -0.50 16.27
C TYR A 146 -7.75 -1.12 17.32
N SER A 147 -8.92 -1.61 16.89
CA SER A 147 -9.91 -2.23 17.77
C SER A 147 -9.36 -3.50 18.44
N ILE A 148 -8.67 -4.35 17.66
CA ILE A 148 -8.03 -5.56 18.17
C ILE A 148 -6.95 -5.20 19.19
N PHE A 149 -6.06 -4.28 18.83
CA PHE A 149 -4.97 -3.83 19.69
C PHE A 149 -5.50 -3.23 21.01
N HIS A 150 -6.47 -2.32 20.92
CA HIS A 150 -7.02 -1.65 22.10
C HIS A 150 -7.71 -2.62 23.07
N ARG A 151 -8.42 -3.63 22.55
CA ARG A 151 -9.05 -4.66 23.38
C ARG A 151 -8.04 -5.55 24.09
N GLN A 152 -6.91 -5.83 23.45
CA GLN A 152 -5.90 -6.73 24.02
C GLN A 152 -4.81 -6.00 24.83
N ALA A 153 -4.62 -4.70 24.62
CA ALA A 153 -3.65 -3.89 25.34
C ALA A 153 -3.81 -3.99 26.88
N LYS A 154 -5.04 -4.10 27.36
CA LYS A 154 -5.34 -4.28 28.79
C LYS A 154 -4.82 -5.62 29.33
N LYS A 155 -4.75 -6.66 28.52
CA LYS A 155 -4.28 -7.99 28.91
C LYS A 155 -2.76 -8.14 28.81
N PHE A 156 -2.07 -7.25 28.07
CA PHE A 156 -0.63 -7.31 27.93
C PHE A 156 0.10 -7.00 29.24
N ALA A 157 -0.49 -6.14 30.09
CA ALA A 157 0.04 -5.83 31.41
C ALA A 157 -0.02 -7.01 32.40
N GLU A 158 -0.80 -8.04 32.11
CA GLU A 158 -0.94 -9.24 32.94
C GLU A 158 0.00 -10.38 32.47
N ILE A 159 0.57 -10.28 31.26
CA ILE A 159 1.39 -11.32 30.63
C ILE A 159 2.89 -10.96 30.66
N LEU A 160 3.23 -9.70 30.87
CA LEU A 160 4.60 -9.18 31.05
C LEU A 160 4.98 -9.11 32.52
#